data_7fe03c2687dc2e8ae6de63294a6c1a0c
#
_entry.id   7fe03c2687dc2e8ae6de63294a6c1a0c
#
_cell.length_a   1.000
_cell.length_b   1.000
_cell.length_c   1.000
_cell.angle_alpha   90.00
_cell.angle_beta   90.00
_cell.angle_gamma   90.00
#
_symmetry.space_group_name_H-M   'P 1'
#
loop_
_entity.id
_entity.type
_entity.pdbx_description
1 polymer ?
#
loop_
_entity_poly.entity_id
_entity_poly.type
_entity_poly.pdbx_seq_one_letter_code
_entity_poly.pdbx_strand_id
1 'polypeptide(L)'
;MDITIRIAKIDDANIIAQAIAMAIGDTRALESYCGPDYIAVLEEIVRLEDSQYSYNNALIAEVNGQVVGAVVAYDGAQLHPLRQKTLSVIHKYNPNFIMADDETQPGEYYLDSLAVLPEYRRLGIGKMLLRALQDHVAKGNHPCIGLLVDYDNPQAERLYQSGRW
;
A
#
# COMPACT_ATOMS: atom_id res chain seq x y z
N MET A 1 6.77 24.05 -6.20
CA MET A 1 6.52 22.88 -5.34
C MET A 1 7.41 21.74 -5.81
N ASP A 2 8.26 21.25 -4.93
CA ASP A 2 9.23 20.20 -5.25
C ASP A 2 8.68 18.83 -4.82
N ILE A 3 8.26 18.02 -5.78
CA ILE A 3 7.68 16.70 -5.55
C ILE A 3 8.72 15.64 -5.94
N THR A 4 9.04 14.75 -5.02
CA THR A 4 10.00 13.67 -5.22
C THR A 4 9.37 12.33 -4.88
N ILE A 5 9.63 11.31 -5.71
CA ILE A 5 9.25 9.93 -5.42
C ILE A 5 10.53 9.14 -5.12
N ARG A 6 10.54 8.41 -4.04
CA ARG A 6 11.71 7.63 -3.61
C ARG A 6 11.32 6.28 -3.01
N ILE A 7 12.29 5.40 -2.88
CA ILE A 7 12.13 4.14 -2.16
C ILE A 7 11.91 4.43 -0.68
N ALA A 8 11.02 3.68 -0.05
CA ALA A 8 10.73 3.83 1.37
C ALA A 8 11.87 3.32 2.26
N LYS A 9 11.93 3.85 3.46
CA LYS A 9 12.81 3.43 4.55
C LYS A 9 11.97 2.99 5.74
N ILE A 10 12.56 2.29 6.68
CA ILE A 10 11.86 1.84 7.89
C ILE A 10 11.25 3.03 8.67
N ASP A 11 11.89 4.18 8.64
CA ASP A 11 11.41 5.40 9.31
C ASP A 11 10.13 5.97 8.67
N ASP A 12 9.76 5.49 7.50
CA ASP A 12 8.53 5.89 6.82
C ASP A 12 7.31 5.08 7.27
N ALA A 13 7.43 4.26 8.31
CA ALA A 13 6.35 3.36 8.74
C ALA A 13 5.03 4.08 9.00
N ASN A 14 5.07 5.28 9.57
CA ASN A 14 3.85 6.02 9.88
C ASN A 14 3.10 6.46 8.62
N ILE A 15 3.79 7.06 7.64
CA ILE A 15 3.11 7.49 6.41
C ILE A 15 2.59 6.29 5.62
N ILE A 16 3.30 5.18 5.61
CA ILE A 16 2.85 3.95 4.95
C ILE A 16 1.60 3.41 5.66
N ALA A 17 1.61 3.35 6.99
CA ALA A 17 0.43 2.91 7.77
C ALA A 17 -0.78 3.80 7.51
N GLN A 18 -0.59 5.11 7.46
CA GLN A 18 -1.66 6.05 7.12
C GLN A 18 -2.19 5.81 5.71
N ALA A 19 -1.30 5.58 4.74
CA ALA A 19 -1.70 5.32 3.37
C ALA A 19 -2.54 4.04 3.26
N ILE A 20 -2.15 2.98 3.95
CA ILE A 20 -2.91 1.72 3.99
C ILE A 20 -4.29 1.97 4.60
N ALA A 21 -4.35 2.67 5.73
CA ALA A 21 -5.62 2.98 6.40
C ALA A 21 -6.54 3.81 5.50
N MET A 22 -6.00 4.82 4.80
CA MET A 22 -6.78 5.63 3.86
C MET A 22 -7.27 4.82 2.67
N ALA A 23 -6.44 3.91 2.15
CA ALA A 23 -6.81 3.05 1.03
C ALA A 23 -7.94 2.08 1.39
N ILE A 24 -7.93 1.52 2.60
CA ILE A 24 -9.02 0.69 3.11
C ILE A 24 -10.28 1.55 3.30
N GLY A 25 -10.13 2.75 3.85
CA GLY A 25 -11.17 3.79 3.90
C GLY A 25 -12.29 3.59 4.90
N ASP A 26 -12.41 2.41 5.51
CA ASP A 26 -13.49 2.07 6.44
C ASP A 26 -12.91 1.78 7.83
N THR A 27 -13.23 2.64 8.79
CA THR A 27 -12.75 2.50 10.16
C THR A 27 -13.20 1.18 10.81
N ARG A 28 -14.41 0.72 10.52
CA ARG A 28 -14.91 -0.56 11.05
C ARG A 28 -14.10 -1.73 10.50
N ALA A 29 -13.79 -1.69 9.22
CA ALA A 29 -12.95 -2.71 8.60
C ALA A 29 -11.55 -2.71 9.22
N LEU A 30 -10.97 -1.54 9.43
CA LEU A 30 -9.66 -1.39 10.07
C LEU A 30 -9.66 -1.94 11.49
N GLU A 31 -10.67 -1.61 12.29
CA GLU A 31 -10.79 -2.09 13.66
C GLU A 31 -11.05 -3.60 13.72
N SER A 32 -11.84 -4.12 12.77
CA SER A 32 -12.07 -5.57 12.64
C SER A 32 -10.78 -6.33 12.30
N TYR A 33 -9.91 -5.69 11.52
CA TYR A 33 -8.66 -6.25 11.03
C TYR A 33 -7.56 -6.18 12.10
N CYS A 34 -7.34 -4.99 12.64
CA CYS A 34 -6.18 -4.68 13.49
C CYS A 34 -6.54 -4.18 14.89
N GLY A 35 -7.82 -4.07 15.23
CA GLY A 35 -8.27 -3.52 16.50
C GLY A 35 -8.31 -1.99 16.51
N PRO A 36 -8.63 -1.36 17.67
CA PRO A 36 -8.80 0.09 17.76
C PRO A 36 -7.48 0.87 17.54
N ASP A 37 -6.34 0.26 17.84
CA ASP A 37 -5.02 0.87 17.62
C ASP A 37 -4.44 0.50 16.26
N TYR A 38 -5.26 0.48 15.22
CA TYR A 38 -4.88 -0.05 13.90
C TYR A 38 -3.66 0.63 13.29
N ILE A 39 -3.46 1.93 13.50
CA ILE A 39 -2.26 2.60 12.96
C ILE A 39 -1.00 2.01 13.58
N ALA A 40 -0.97 1.82 14.89
CA ALA A 40 0.19 1.23 15.57
C ALA A 40 0.45 -0.21 15.12
N VAL A 41 -0.60 -0.98 14.91
CA VAL A 41 -0.50 -2.36 14.42
C VAL A 41 0.02 -2.38 12.97
N LEU A 42 -0.50 -1.50 12.12
CA LEU A 42 -0.03 -1.39 10.74
C LEU A 42 1.44 -0.96 10.69
N GLU A 43 1.86 -0.02 11.55
CA GLU A 43 3.26 0.38 11.65
C GLU A 43 4.17 -0.79 12.00
N GLU A 44 3.74 -1.64 12.93
CA GLU A 44 4.50 -2.83 13.30
C GLU A 44 4.68 -3.77 12.10
N ILE A 45 3.61 -3.97 11.30
CA ILE A 45 3.66 -4.77 10.07
C ILE A 45 4.60 -4.15 9.05
N VAL A 46 4.51 -2.83 8.87
CA VAL A 46 5.34 -2.09 7.90
C VAL A 46 6.83 -2.21 8.21
N ARG A 47 7.19 -2.26 9.47
CA ARG A 47 8.60 -2.36 9.90
C ARG A 47 9.21 -3.74 9.65
N LEU A 48 8.41 -4.76 9.36
CA LEU A 48 8.92 -6.06 8.96
C LEU A 48 9.47 -6.01 7.54
N GLU A 49 10.56 -6.71 7.27
CA GLU A 49 11.18 -6.71 5.94
C GLU A 49 10.38 -7.52 4.91
N ASP A 50 9.55 -8.44 5.35
CA ASP A 50 8.93 -9.46 4.50
C ASP A 50 7.43 -9.64 4.74
N SER A 51 6.75 -8.59 5.20
CA SER A 51 5.27 -8.57 5.28
C SER A 51 4.68 -8.00 4.00
N GLN A 52 3.36 -8.18 3.81
CA GLN A 52 2.65 -7.58 2.66
C GLN A 52 2.82 -6.06 2.61
N TYR A 53 2.80 -5.42 3.77
CA TYR A 53 2.87 -3.96 3.90
C TYR A 53 4.27 -3.45 4.22
N SER A 54 5.28 -4.29 4.08
CA SER A 54 6.66 -3.94 4.37
C SER A 54 7.09 -2.65 3.68
N TYR A 55 7.88 -1.84 4.37
CA TYR A 55 8.53 -0.68 3.74
C TYR A 55 9.36 -1.07 2.52
N ASN A 56 9.85 -2.32 2.45
CA ASN A 56 10.55 -2.84 1.27
C ASN A 56 9.66 -2.92 0.03
N ASN A 57 8.34 -2.89 0.21
CA ASN A 57 7.36 -2.96 -0.87
C ASN A 57 6.72 -1.60 -1.17
N ALA A 58 7.32 -0.51 -0.71
CA ALA A 58 6.69 0.80 -0.79
C ALA A 58 7.57 1.85 -1.47
N LEU A 59 6.91 2.78 -2.16
CA LEU A 59 7.49 4.02 -2.64
C LEU A 59 6.83 5.18 -1.91
N ILE A 60 7.58 6.24 -1.67
CA ILE A 60 7.15 7.40 -0.89
C ILE A 60 7.14 8.64 -1.77
N ALA A 61 6.10 9.45 -1.62
CA ALA A 61 6.06 10.78 -2.21
C ALA A 61 6.39 11.83 -1.15
N GLU A 62 7.27 12.75 -1.51
CA GLU A 62 7.62 13.91 -0.67
C GLU A 62 7.28 15.20 -1.41
N VAL A 63 6.81 16.19 -0.64
CA VAL A 63 6.65 17.57 -1.12
C VAL A 63 7.50 18.45 -0.24
N ASN A 64 8.48 19.12 -0.83
CA ASN A 64 9.42 20.00 -0.11
C ASN A 64 10.05 19.29 1.11
N GLY A 65 10.39 18.00 0.95
CA GLY A 65 11.02 17.21 2.01
C GLY A 65 10.08 16.58 3.02
N GLN A 66 8.77 16.84 2.91
CA GLN A 66 7.77 16.20 3.81
C GLN A 66 7.12 15.01 3.12
N VAL A 67 7.01 13.89 3.84
CA VAL A 67 6.34 12.69 3.33
C VAL A 67 4.82 12.93 3.30
N VAL A 68 4.21 12.72 2.15
CA VAL A 68 2.79 13.06 1.93
C VAL A 68 1.96 11.94 1.33
N GLY A 69 2.59 10.86 0.92
CA GLY A 69 1.86 9.74 0.33
C GLY A 69 2.74 8.54 0.12
N ALA A 70 2.10 7.42 -0.17
CA ALA A 70 2.80 6.15 -0.39
C ALA A 70 2.00 5.25 -1.31
N VAL A 71 2.72 4.36 -2.00
CA VAL A 71 2.16 3.22 -2.71
C VAL A 71 2.83 1.95 -2.18
N VAL A 72 2.03 0.93 -1.92
CA VAL A 72 2.50 -0.39 -1.48
C VAL A 72 2.12 -1.39 -2.56
N ALA A 73 3.12 -2.12 -3.05
CA ALA A 73 2.91 -3.11 -4.11
C ALA A 73 3.96 -4.22 -3.99
N TYR A 74 3.60 -5.42 -4.43
CA TYR A 74 4.51 -6.55 -4.37
C TYR A 74 4.20 -7.55 -5.49
N ASP A 75 5.16 -8.44 -5.75
CA ASP A 75 4.99 -9.55 -6.68
C ASP A 75 3.91 -10.49 -6.17
N GLY A 76 2.87 -10.73 -6.96
CA GLY A 76 1.74 -11.59 -6.60
C GLY A 76 2.16 -13.01 -6.27
N ALA A 77 3.25 -13.50 -6.85
CA ALA A 77 3.79 -14.82 -6.55
C ALA A 77 4.30 -14.94 -5.11
N GLN A 78 4.56 -13.81 -4.45
CA GLN A 78 5.07 -13.78 -3.06
C GLN A 78 3.95 -13.62 -2.02
N LEU A 79 2.69 -13.63 -2.43
CA LEU A 79 1.56 -13.36 -1.54
C LEU A 79 1.58 -14.21 -0.26
N HIS A 80 1.73 -15.52 -0.39
CA HIS A 80 1.60 -16.42 0.77
C HIS A 80 2.68 -16.19 1.84
N PRO A 81 3.98 -16.13 1.53
CA PRO A 81 4.98 -15.84 2.55
C PRO A 81 4.84 -14.45 3.15
N LEU A 82 4.50 -13.45 2.34
CA LEU A 82 4.26 -12.08 2.83
C LEU A 82 3.05 -12.04 3.76
N ARG A 83 1.97 -12.73 3.38
CA ARG A 83 0.73 -12.81 4.18
C ARG A 83 0.97 -13.46 5.54
N GLN A 84 1.79 -14.52 5.59
CA GLN A 84 2.09 -15.18 6.86
C GLN A 84 2.75 -14.21 7.85
N LYS A 85 3.66 -13.38 7.40
CA LYS A 85 4.31 -12.38 8.27
C LYS A 85 3.32 -11.32 8.73
N THR A 86 2.46 -10.85 7.83
CA THR A 86 1.39 -9.92 8.19
C THR A 86 0.47 -10.51 9.25
N LEU A 87 0.02 -11.75 9.05
CA LEU A 87 -0.86 -12.44 10.00
C LEU A 87 -0.19 -12.68 11.35
N SER A 88 1.12 -12.88 11.38
CA SER A 88 1.83 -13.09 12.65
C SER A 88 1.68 -11.89 13.58
N VAL A 89 1.64 -10.69 13.03
CA VAL A 89 1.40 -9.47 13.80
C VAL A 89 -0.08 -9.32 14.16
N ILE A 90 -0.96 -9.47 13.17
CA ILE A 90 -2.41 -9.32 13.36
C ILE A 90 -2.92 -10.26 14.44
N HIS A 91 -2.46 -11.51 14.45
CA HIS A 91 -2.90 -12.51 15.42
C HIS A 91 -2.49 -12.22 16.86
N LYS A 92 -1.50 -11.35 17.09
CA LYS A 92 -1.19 -10.87 18.44
C LYS A 92 -2.31 -10.00 19.01
N TYR A 93 -3.05 -9.32 18.13
CA TYR A 93 -4.10 -8.36 18.51
C TYR A 93 -5.51 -8.89 18.21
N ASN A 94 -5.61 -9.78 17.25
CA ASN A 94 -6.88 -10.38 16.82
C ASN A 94 -6.64 -11.84 16.43
N PRO A 95 -6.60 -12.78 17.42
CA PRO A 95 -6.20 -14.16 17.16
C PRO A 95 -7.15 -14.94 16.24
N ASN A 96 -8.40 -14.49 16.12
CA ASN A 96 -9.42 -15.19 15.34
C ASN A 96 -9.56 -14.63 13.91
N PHE A 97 -8.72 -13.66 13.54
CA PHE A 97 -8.81 -13.07 12.22
C PHE A 97 -8.43 -14.08 11.13
N ILE A 98 -9.26 -14.16 10.10
CA ILE A 98 -9.04 -15.01 8.93
C ILE A 98 -9.01 -14.12 7.71
N MET A 99 -7.96 -14.23 6.90
CA MET A 99 -7.87 -13.49 5.66
C MET A 99 -8.80 -14.04 4.59
N ALA A 100 -9.28 -13.14 3.73
CA ALA A 100 -10.06 -13.49 2.55
C ALA A 100 -9.22 -14.29 1.55
N ASP A 101 -9.87 -14.74 0.48
CA ASP A 101 -9.23 -15.47 -0.61
C ASP A 101 -8.08 -14.69 -1.25
N ASP A 102 -7.23 -15.39 -1.98
CA ASP A 102 -6.09 -14.79 -2.67
C ASP A 102 -6.56 -13.73 -3.67
N GLU A 103 -5.97 -12.54 -3.58
CA GLU A 103 -6.28 -11.40 -4.45
C GLU A 103 -5.30 -11.28 -5.61
N THR A 104 -4.25 -12.09 -5.63
CA THR A 104 -3.17 -11.99 -6.61
C THR A 104 -3.01 -13.29 -7.39
N GLN A 105 -2.36 -13.17 -8.54
CA GLN A 105 -1.99 -14.32 -9.37
C GLN A 105 -0.49 -14.26 -9.69
N PRO A 106 0.16 -15.42 -9.88
CA PRO A 106 1.54 -15.42 -10.38
C PRO A 106 1.63 -14.68 -11.71
N GLY A 107 2.71 -13.90 -11.86
CA GLY A 107 2.91 -13.08 -13.05
C GLY A 107 2.38 -11.66 -12.94
N GLU A 108 1.56 -11.38 -11.93
CA GLU A 108 1.08 -10.02 -11.65
C GLU A 108 1.93 -9.37 -10.55
N TYR A 109 2.20 -8.10 -10.74
CA TYR A 109 2.68 -7.25 -9.65
C TYR A 109 1.45 -6.57 -9.06
N TYR A 110 1.16 -6.87 -7.80
CA TYR A 110 -0.10 -6.45 -7.18
C TYR A 110 0.05 -5.12 -6.46
N LEU A 111 -0.78 -4.14 -6.85
CA LEU A 111 -0.89 -2.86 -6.14
C LEU A 111 -1.87 -3.02 -5.00
N ASP A 112 -1.35 -3.00 -3.78
CA ASP A 112 -2.15 -3.20 -2.57
C ASP A 112 -2.79 -1.90 -2.07
N SER A 113 -2.00 -0.84 -1.92
CA SER A 113 -2.48 0.42 -1.36
C SER A 113 -1.81 1.61 -2.03
N LEU A 114 -2.59 2.65 -2.28
CA LEU A 114 -2.11 3.93 -2.79
C LEU A 114 -2.92 5.03 -2.13
N ALA A 115 -2.25 5.95 -1.45
CA ALA A 115 -2.93 7.13 -0.90
C ALA A 115 -1.99 8.32 -0.74
N VAL A 116 -2.59 9.51 -0.78
CA VAL A 116 -1.93 10.80 -0.58
C VAL A 116 -2.71 11.53 0.50
N LEU A 117 -2.00 12.21 1.41
CA LEU A 117 -2.65 13.00 2.46
C LEU A 117 -3.62 14.01 1.84
N PRO A 118 -4.80 14.24 2.48
CA PRO A 118 -5.85 15.08 1.88
C PRO A 118 -5.37 16.46 1.44
N GLU A 119 -4.47 17.08 2.21
CA GLU A 119 -3.97 18.44 1.93
C GLU A 119 -3.15 18.50 0.64
N TYR A 120 -2.66 17.37 0.16
CA TYR A 120 -1.78 17.28 -1.01
C TYR A 120 -2.43 16.59 -2.20
N ARG A 121 -3.74 16.34 -2.13
CA ARG A 121 -4.50 15.75 -3.24
C ARG A 121 -4.70 16.76 -4.36
N ARG A 122 -5.00 16.26 -5.56
CA ARG A 122 -5.24 17.05 -6.78
C ARG A 122 -3.99 17.75 -7.32
N LEU A 123 -2.80 17.32 -6.88
CA LEU A 123 -1.52 17.85 -7.38
C LEU A 123 -0.82 16.87 -8.33
N GLY A 124 -1.48 15.74 -8.66
CA GLY A 124 -0.91 14.71 -9.52
C GLY A 124 0.05 13.75 -8.84
N ILE A 125 0.14 13.79 -7.51
CA ILE A 125 1.09 12.96 -6.75
C ILE A 125 0.77 11.47 -6.87
N GLY A 126 -0.52 11.11 -6.82
CA GLY A 126 -0.94 9.72 -7.01
C GLY A 126 -0.52 9.16 -8.36
N LYS A 127 -0.65 9.95 -9.42
CA LYS A 127 -0.19 9.56 -10.76
C LYS A 127 1.33 9.42 -10.82
N MET A 128 2.06 10.28 -10.12
CA MET A 128 3.52 10.19 -10.05
C MET A 128 3.95 8.90 -9.34
N LEU A 129 3.27 8.54 -8.26
CA LEU A 129 3.51 7.26 -7.56
C LEU A 129 3.25 6.08 -8.47
N LEU A 130 2.14 6.08 -9.22
CA LEU A 130 1.81 5.01 -10.16
C LEU A 130 2.85 4.89 -11.28
N ARG A 131 3.31 6.00 -11.82
CA ARG A 131 4.35 5.99 -12.86
C ARG A 131 5.67 5.44 -12.33
N ALA A 132 6.05 5.86 -11.13
CA ALA A 132 7.26 5.34 -10.49
C ALA A 132 7.15 3.84 -10.23
N LEU A 133 5.98 3.38 -9.81
CA LEU A 133 5.70 1.94 -9.64
C LEU A 133 5.81 1.20 -10.97
N GLN A 134 5.24 1.74 -12.04
CA GLN A 134 5.34 1.18 -13.39
C GLN A 134 6.80 1.00 -13.82
N ASP A 135 7.61 2.02 -13.62
CA ASP A 135 9.04 1.97 -13.96
C ASP A 135 9.77 0.88 -13.15
N HIS A 136 9.42 0.77 -11.86
CA HIS A 136 9.98 -0.24 -10.97
C HIS A 136 9.60 -1.66 -11.42
N VAL A 137 8.34 -1.87 -11.76
CA VAL A 137 7.82 -3.17 -12.22
C VAL A 137 8.44 -3.56 -13.57
N ALA A 138 8.58 -2.60 -14.48
CA ALA A 138 9.19 -2.85 -15.80
C ALA A 138 10.62 -3.34 -15.68
N LYS A 139 11.38 -2.82 -14.71
CA LYS A 139 12.75 -3.26 -14.45
C LYS A 139 12.81 -4.69 -13.92
N GLY A 140 11.75 -5.17 -13.28
CA GLY A 140 11.64 -6.52 -12.72
C GLY A 140 11.07 -7.55 -13.69
N ASN A 141 10.81 -7.20 -14.95
CA ASN A 141 10.25 -8.09 -15.97
C ASN A 141 8.87 -8.65 -15.65
N HIS A 142 8.04 -7.88 -14.94
CA HIS A 142 6.65 -8.29 -14.67
C HIS A 142 5.74 -7.81 -15.81
N PRO A 143 4.87 -8.68 -16.36
CA PRO A 143 4.07 -8.34 -17.54
C PRO A 143 2.92 -7.38 -17.28
N CYS A 144 2.42 -7.31 -16.05
CA CYS A 144 1.27 -6.46 -15.73
C CYS A 144 1.23 -6.09 -14.25
N ILE A 145 0.49 -5.02 -13.98
CA ILE A 145 0.15 -4.61 -12.61
C ILE A 145 -1.31 -4.93 -12.38
N GLY A 146 -1.58 -5.80 -11.41
CA GLY A 146 -2.93 -6.10 -10.96
C GLY A 146 -3.33 -5.18 -9.81
N LEU A 147 -4.61 -4.85 -9.74
CA LEU A 147 -5.11 -4.06 -8.61
C LEU A 147 -6.57 -4.45 -8.29
N LEU A 148 -6.90 -4.31 -7.02
CA LEU A 148 -8.26 -4.45 -6.55
C LEU A 148 -8.77 -3.08 -6.10
N VAL A 149 -9.87 -2.63 -6.68
CA VAL A 149 -10.47 -1.34 -6.34
C VAL A 149 -11.76 -1.57 -5.58
N ASP A 150 -11.86 -0.96 -4.40
CA ASP A 150 -13.07 -1.02 -3.61
C ASP A 150 -14.15 -0.15 -4.25
N TYR A 151 -15.36 -0.70 -4.41
CA TYR A 151 -16.52 0.03 -4.92
C TYR A 151 -16.85 1.27 -4.11
N ASP A 152 -16.48 1.28 -2.84
CA ASP A 152 -16.74 2.41 -1.95
C ASP A 152 -15.71 3.52 -2.10
N ASN A 153 -14.75 3.39 -3.02
CA ASN A 153 -13.72 4.39 -3.25
C ASN A 153 -13.67 4.83 -4.71
N PRO A 154 -14.65 5.62 -5.17
CA PRO A 154 -14.74 6.04 -6.56
C PRO A 154 -13.58 6.95 -7.02
N GLN A 155 -12.94 7.64 -6.09
CA GLN A 155 -11.78 8.47 -6.45
C GLN A 155 -10.56 7.62 -6.83
N ALA A 156 -10.31 6.55 -6.10
CA ALA A 156 -9.24 5.60 -6.42
C ALA A 156 -9.53 4.93 -7.77
N GLU A 157 -10.76 4.48 -7.97
CA GLU A 157 -11.19 3.88 -9.24
C GLU A 157 -10.94 4.83 -10.41
N ARG A 158 -11.31 6.09 -10.27
CA ARG A 158 -11.07 7.10 -11.31
C ARG A 158 -9.59 7.31 -11.59
N LEU A 159 -8.76 7.30 -10.55
CA LEU A 159 -7.31 7.43 -10.69
C LEU A 159 -6.75 6.26 -11.51
N TYR A 160 -7.17 5.05 -11.20
CA TYR A 160 -6.73 3.85 -11.89
C TYR A 160 -7.25 3.80 -13.34
N GLN A 161 -8.50 4.18 -13.56
CA GLN A 161 -9.10 4.21 -14.90
C GLN A 161 -8.56 5.33 -15.78
N SER A 162 -8.09 6.41 -15.20
CA SER A 162 -7.43 7.48 -15.96
C SER A 162 -6.16 6.98 -16.64
N GLY A 163 -5.66 5.89 -16.21
CA GLY A 163 -5.10 4.75 -16.93
C GLY A 163 -3.91 4.94 -17.75
N ARG A 164 -3.17 5.79 -17.45
CA ARG A 164 -1.90 5.91 -18.13
C ARG A 164 -0.77 5.59 -17.17
N TRP A 165 -1.03 4.55 -16.44
CA TRP A 165 -0.08 4.01 -15.47
C TRP A 165 0.42 2.64 -15.89
#